data_9afd834abf90f9f27c96c096e20d1ca2
#
_entry.id   9afd834abf90f9f27c96c096e20d1ca2
#
_cell.length_a   1.000
_cell.length_b   1.000
_cell.length_c   1.000
_cell.angle_alpha   90.00
_cell.angle_beta   90.00
_cell.angle_gamma   90.00
#
_symmetry.space_group_name_H-M   'P 1'
#
loop_
_entity.id
_entity.type
_entity.pdbx_description
1 polymer ?
#
loop_
_entity_poly.entity_id
_entity_poly.type
_entity_poly.pdbx_seq_one_letter_code
_entity_poly.pdbx_strand_id
1 'polypeptide(L)'
;DLPVLFVIENNGYGLSTPTREQYRCENLADKGVGYGMEAHIIDGNNILDVFNEISEIVESMRTNPRPVLIEFKTFRMRGHEEASGTKYVPQELMDAWAEKDPVDNYKRYLIKQNILSEAQDEAMKNEIKKEIDDHLLMSNTEAEIKATYEEELNDVYKPYDFEEVKPSGEVEDIRFID
;
A
#
# COMPACT_ATOMS: atom_id res chain seq x y z
N ASP A 1 -6.45 -12.85 -18.33
CA ASP A 1 -6.75 -12.27 -17.01
C ASP A 1 -5.64 -12.63 -16.03
N LEU A 2 -5.08 -11.60 -15.38
CA LEU A 2 -4.04 -11.79 -14.35
C LEU A 2 -4.68 -11.67 -12.96
N PRO A 3 -4.31 -12.53 -11.99
CA PRO A 3 -4.79 -12.44 -10.62
C PRO A 3 -4.07 -11.31 -9.87
N VAL A 4 -4.40 -10.07 -10.20
CA VAL A 4 -3.79 -8.87 -9.59
C VAL A 4 -4.83 -8.15 -8.76
N LEU A 5 -4.49 -7.89 -7.51
CA LEU A 5 -5.28 -7.06 -6.61
C LEU A 5 -4.71 -5.63 -6.61
N PHE A 6 -5.49 -4.69 -7.11
CA PHE A 6 -5.18 -3.26 -7.03
C PHE A 6 -5.83 -2.68 -5.79
N VAL A 7 -5.03 -2.11 -4.92
CA VAL A 7 -5.49 -1.54 -3.66
C VAL A 7 -5.31 -0.03 -3.67
N ILE A 8 -6.38 0.70 -3.36
CA ILE A 8 -6.38 2.14 -3.19
C ILE A 8 -6.70 2.46 -1.73
N GLU A 9 -5.74 3.01 -1.02
CA GLU A 9 -5.95 3.57 0.32
C GLU A 9 -6.42 5.02 0.17
N ASN A 10 -7.73 5.22 0.02
CA ASN A 10 -8.32 6.55 -0.12
C ASN A 10 -8.39 7.23 1.23
N ASN A 11 -7.37 7.99 1.54
CA ASN A 11 -7.21 8.72 2.80
C ASN A 11 -7.86 10.11 2.80
N GLY A 12 -8.65 10.46 1.78
CA GLY A 12 -9.39 11.71 1.66
C GLY A 12 -8.62 12.89 1.08
N TYR A 13 -7.28 12.79 0.93
CA TYR A 13 -6.43 13.90 0.49
C TYR A 13 -5.29 13.45 -0.42
N GLY A 14 -4.99 14.26 -1.44
CA GLY A 14 -3.71 14.23 -2.15
C GLY A 14 -2.88 15.44 -1.71
N LEU A 15 -1.82 15.21 -0.91
CA LEU A 15 -1.12 16.27 -0.17
C LEU A 15 -2.09 17.04 0.71
N SER A 16 -2.40 18.31 0.37
CA SER A 16 -3.35 19.16 1.06
C SER A 16 -4.69 19.34 0.32
N THR A 17 -4.83 18.77 -0.89
CA THR A 17 -6.01 18.91 -1.72
C THR A 17 -7.01 17.80 -1.41
N PRO A 18 -8.25 18.12 -1.00
CA PRO A 18 -9.28 17.11 -0.76
C PRO A 18 -9.61 16.34 -2.04
N THR A 19 -9.91 15.05 -1.91
CA THR A 19 -10.23 14.18 -3.05
C THR A 19 -11.40 14.67 -3.89
N ARG A 20 -12.42 15.31 -3.26
CA ARG A 20 -13.57 15.92 -3.97
C ARG A 20 -13.18 17.02 -4.98
N GLU A 21 -11.99 17.58 -4.82
CA GLU A 21 -11.47 18.62 -5.75
C GLU A 21 -10.57 18.04 -6.84
N GLN A 22 -10.22 16.76 -6.75
CA GLN A 22 -9.29 16.12 -7.67
C GLN A 22 -9.97 15.29 -8.76
N TYR A 23 -11.14 14.72 -8.49
CA TYR A 23 -11.87 13.89 -9.45
C TYR A 23 -13.39 14.00 -9.26
N ARG A 24 -14.13 13.56 -10.28
CA ARG A 24 -15.60 13.69 -10.36
C ARG A 24 -16.34 12.41 -10.00
N CYS A 25 -15.70 11.26 -10.04
CA CYS A 25 -16.34 10.01 -9.60
C CYS A 25 -16.63 10.06 -8.10
N GLU A 26 -17.67 9.38 -7.68
CA GLU A 26 -18.04 9.30 -6.26
C GLU A 26 -17.00 8.48 -5.49
N ASN A 27 -16.58 7.38 -6.06
CA ASN A 27 -15.57 6.50 -5.49
C ASN A 27 -14.44 6.25 -6.49
N LEU A 28 -13.23 6.02 -6.00
CA LEU A 28 -12.12 5.63 -6.87
C LEU A 28 -12.30 4.22 -7.43
N ALA A 29 -13.01 3.36 -6.70
CA ALA A 29 -13.39 2.02 -7.15
C ALA A 29 -14.23 2.05 -8.44
N ASP A 30 -15.01 3.12 -8.70
CA ASP A 30 -15.82 3.27 -9.93
C ASP A 30 -14.97 3.20 -11.20
N LYS A 31 -13.66 3.53 -11.09
CA LYS A 31 -12.71 3.42 -12.21
C LYS A 31 -12.50 1.97 -12.67
N GLY A 32 -12.67 1.02 -11.77
CA GLY A 32 -12.57 -0.41 -12.06
C GLY A 32 -13.55 -0.84 -13.15
N VAL A 33 -14.77 -0.28 -13.13
CA VAL A 33 -15.79 -0.56 -14.14
C VAL A 33 -15.31 -0.17 -15.55
N GLY A 34 -14.62 0.96 -15.66
CA GLY A 34 -14.05 1.42 -16.95
C GLY A 34 -12.98 0.50 -17.51
N TYR A 35 -12.32 -0.28 -16.66
CA TYR A 35 -11.31 -1.27 -17.04
C TYR A 35 -11.88 -2.69 -17.14
N GLY A 36 -13.18 -2.89 -16.89
CA GLY A 36 -13.80 -4.21 -16.86
C GLY A 36 -13.37 -5.05 -15.66
N MET A 37 -12.93 -4.41 -14.59
CA MET A 37 -12.48 -5.07 -13.35
C MET A 37 -13.62 -5.12 -12.34
N GLU A 38 -13.65 -6.19 -11.56
CA GLU A 38 -14.43 -6.26 -10.33
C GLU A 38 -13.90 -5.21 -9.35
N ALA A 39 -14.80 -4.47 -8.68
CA ALA A 39 -14.40 -3.40 -7.78
C ALA A 39 -15.18 -3.43 -6.46
N HIS A 40 -14.49 -3.18 -5.36
CA HIS A 40 -15.05 -3.18 -4.00
C HIS A 40 -14.69 -1.90 -3.25
N ILE A 41 -15.56 -1.52 -2.31
CA ILE A 41 -15.32 -0.41 -1.37
C ILE A 41 -15.46 -0.98 0.03
N ILE A 42 -14.41 -0.83 0.83
CA ILE A 42 -14.31 -1.41 2.18
C ILE A 42 -13.99 -0.30 3.18
N ASP A 43 -14.51 -0.40 4.39
CA ASP A 43 -14.05 0.42 5.52
C ASP A 43 -12.62 -0.02 5.90
N GLY A 44 -11.63 0.79 5.51
CA GLY A 44 -10.22 0.50 5.77
C GLY A 44 -9.81 0.61 7.25
N ASN A 45 -10.70 1.08 8.12
CA ASN A 45 -10.42 1.25 9.54
C ASN A 45 -10.94 0.09 10.41
N ASN A 46 -11.72 -0.84 9.85
CA ASN A 46 -12.15 -2.05 10.54
C ASN A 46 -11.33 -3.25 10.07
N ILE A 47 -10.28 -3.61 10.82
CA ILE A 47 -9.36 -4.68 10.43
C ILE A 47 -10.02 -6.06 10.27
N LEU A 48 -11.09 -6.34 11.01
CA LEU A 48 -11.80 -7.61 10.91
C LEU A 48 -12.57 -7.71 9.59
N ASP A 49 -13.23 -6.65 9.19
CA ASP A 49 -13.93 -6.59 7.90
C ASP A 49 -12.92 -6.64 6.75
N VAL A 50 -11.83 -5.86 6.85
CA VAL A 50 -10.73 -5.90 5.87
C VAL A 50 -10.18 -7.32 5.71
N PHE A 51 -9.87 -7.99 6.82
CA PHE A 51 -9.31 -9.34 6.78
C PHE A 51 -10.28 -10.34 6.13
N ASN A 52 -11.54 -10.31 6.49
CA ASN A 52 -12.55 -11.23 5.98
C ASN A 52 -12.79 -11.01 4.48
N GLU A 53 -13.08 -9.77 4.08
CA GLU A 53 -13.37 -9.46 2.68
C GLU A 53 -12.16 -9.71 1.76
N ILE A 54 -10.96 -9.32 2.17
CA ILE A 54 -9.74 -9.60 1.39
C ILE A 54 -9.50 -11.10 1.28
N SER A 55 -9.70 -11.86 2.37
CA SER A 55 -9.51 -13.31 2.35
C SER A 55 -10.46 -13.98 1.35
N GLU A 56 -11.73 -13.59 1.34
CA GLU A 56 -12.73 -14.11 0.41
C GLU A 56 -12.39 -13.77 -1.05
N ILE A 57 -12.01 -12.51 -1.32
CA ILE A 57 -11.64 -12.05 -2.65
C ILE A 57 -10.40 -12.80 -3.15
N VAL A 58 -9.35 -12.87 -2.35
CA VAL A 58 -8.09 -13.54 -2.72
C VAL A 58 -8.32 -15.03 -2.98
N GLU A 59 -9.09 -15.71 -2.14
CA GLU A 59 -9.40 -17.13 -2.33
C GLU A 59 -10.22 -17.35 -3.62
N SER A 60 -11.17 -16.47 -3.91
CA SER A 60 -11.90 -16.51 -5.16
C SER A 60 -11.01 -16.27 -6.39
N MET A 61 -10.00 -15.39 -6.28
CA MET A 61 -9.04 -15.12 -7.35
C MET A 61 -8.09 -16.30 -7.61
N ARG A 62 -7.83 -17.15 -6.62
CA ARG A 62 -7.02 -18.37 -6.79
C ARG A 62 -7.71 -19.40 -7.69
N THR A 63 -9.04 -19.47 -7.61
CA THR A 63 -9.85 -20.40 -8.39
C THR A 63 -10.34 -19.80 -9.71
N ASN A 64 -10.56 -18.49 -9.75
CA ASN A 64 -10.99 -17.73 -10.92
C ASN A 64 -10.09 -16.51 -11.10
N PRO A 65 -8.90 -16.67 -11.76
CA PRO A 65 -7.94 -15.59 -11.95
C PRO A 65 -8.54 -14.39 -12.68
N ARG A 66 -8.50 -13.23 -12.06
CA ARG A 66 -8.98 -11.96 -12.63
C ARG A 66 -8.40 -10.79 -11.86
N PRO A 67 -8.29 -9.59 -12.47
CA PRO A 67 -7.93 -8.39 -11.73
C PRO A 67 -9.12 -7.88 -10.91
N VAL A 68 -8.83 -7.48 -9.67
CA VAL A 68 -9.80 -6.87 -8.76
C VAL A 68 -9.26 -5.55 -8.24
N LEU A 69 -10.10 -4.54 -8.15
CA LEU A 69 -9.77 -3.24 -7.57
C LEU A 69 -10.51 -3.05 -6.25
N ILE A 70 -9.79 -2.67 -5.21
CA ILE A 70 -10.37 -2.38 -3.89
C ILE A 70 -10.03 -0.96 -3.48
N GLU A 71 -11.04 -0.23 -3.05
CA GLU A 71 -10.87 1.07 -2.41
C GLU A 71 -11.16 0.95 -0.92
N PHE A 72 -10.12 1.15 -0.11
CA PHE A 72 -10.28 1.32 1.33
C PHE A 72 -10.60 2.77 1.67
N LYS A 73 -11.74 3.01 2.29
CA LYS A 73 -12.06 4.31 2.89
C LYS A 73 -11.31 4.41 4.21
N THR A 74 -10.36 5.31 4.27
CA THR A 74 -9.54 5.56 5.45
C THR A 74 -9.26 7.05 5.61
N PHE A 75 -8.38 7.43 6.53
CA PHE A 75 -8.01 8.83 6.72
C PHE A 75 -6.58 8.97 7.21
N ARG A 76 -5.88 9.97 6.67
CA ARG A 76 -4.53 10.30 7.13
C ARG A 76 -4.59 11.33 8.25
N MET A 77 -4.36 10.88 9.50
CA MET A 77 -4.38 11.71 10.70
C MET A 77 -3.18 12.67 10.83
N ARG A 78 -2.12 12.44 10.09
CA ARG A 78 -0.92 13.28 10.08
C ARG A 78 -0.77 14.05 8.78
N GLY A 79 0.11 15.06 8.77
CA GLY A 79 0.50 15.74 7.54
C GLY A 79 1.10 14.76 6.52
N HIS A 80 1.13 15.17 5.26
CA HIS A 80 1.77 14.36 4.19
C HIS A 80 3.26 14.12 4.51
N GLU A 81 3.89 15.15 5.01
CA GLU A 81 5.22 15.10 5.61
C GLU A 81 5.09 15.49 7.08
N GLU A 82 5.97 14.98 7.94
CA GLU A 82 5.95 15.30 9.37
C GLU A 82 6.04 16.82 9.62
N ALA A 83 6.79 17.54 8.79
CA ALA A 83 6.96 18.99 8.89
C ALA A 83 5.75 19.81 8.38
N SER A 84 4.87 19.25 7.54
CA SER A 84 3.80 20.01 6.88
C SER A 84 2.58 20.30 7.75
N GLY A 85 2.39 19.52 8.82
CA GLY A 85 1.22 19.64 9.70
C GLY A 85 -0.11 19.35 9.01
N THR A 86 -1.21 19.67 9.70
CA THR A 86 -2.59 19.36 9.25
C THR A 86 -3.52 20.56 9.25
N LYS A 87 -3.01 21.79 9.24
CA LYS A 87 -3.81 23.02 9.34
C LYS A 87 -4.86 23.18 8.24
N TYR A 88 -4.70 22.49 7.12
CA TYR A 88 -5.66 22.49 5.99
C TYR A 88 -6.84 21.54 6.21
N VAL A 89 -6.80 20.70 7.22
CA VAL A 89 -7.88 19.76 7.56
C VAL A 89 -8.77 20.40 8.62
N PRO A 90 -10.11 20.44 8.43
CA PRO A 90 -11.03 20.89 9.48
C PRO A 90 -10.90 20.04 10.74
N GLN A 91 -10.88 20.69 11.91
CA GLN A 91 -10.72 20.00 13.19
C GLN A 91 -11.85 18.98 13.44
N GLU A 92 -13.07 19.32 13.11
CA GLU A 92 -14.23 18.44 13.23
C GLU A 92 -14.07 17.12 12.44
N LEU A 93 -13.41 17.20 11.28
CA LEU A 93 -13.11 16.02 10.48
C LEU A 93 -12.02 15.16 11.13
N MET A 94 -10.99 15.81 11.69
CA MET A 94 -9.94 15.11 12.44
C MET A 94 -10.52 14.38 13.65
N ASP A 95 -11.39 15.05 14.42
CA ASP A 95 -12.02 14.47 15.60
C ASP A 95 -12.91 13.28 15.22
N ALA A 96 -13.71 13.42 14.16
CA ALA A 96 -14.57 12.33 13.67
C ALA A 96 -13.78 11.08 13.21
N TRP A 97 -12.60 11.27 12.62
CA TRP A 97 -11.74 10.16 12.21
C TRP A 97 -10.91 9.59 13.34
N ALA A 98 -10.56 10.38 14.36
CA ALA A 98 -9.89 9.89 15.56
C ALA A 98 -10.73 8.82 16.29
N GLU A 99 -12.05 8.97 16.30
CA GLU A 99 -12.97 7.96 16.86
C GLU A 99 -12.95 6.62 16.08
N LYS A 100 -12.47 6.66 14.84
CA LYS A 100 -12.35 5.51 13.95
C LYS A 100 -10.92 4.96 13.86
N ASP A 101 -10.01 5.37 14.75
CA ASP A 101 -8.65 4.86 14.75
C ASP A 101 -8.62 3.33 14.78
N PRO A 102 -8.02 2.67 13.77
CA PRO A 102 -8.07 1.20 13.65
C PRO A 102 -7.32 0.50 14.77
N VAL A 103 -6.23 1.08 15.26
CA VAL A 103 -5.39 0.46 16.30
C VAL A 103 -6.11 0.51 17.64
N ASP A 104 -6.63 1.69 18.03
CA ASP A 104 -7.33 1.88 19.28
C ASP A 104 -8.65 1.10 19.32
N ASN A 105 -9.38 1.04 18.21
CA ASN A 105 -10.62 0.30 18.10
C ASN A 105 -10.39 -1.21 18.21
N TYR A 106 -9.36 -1.73 17.54
CA TYR A 106 -9.04 -3.15 17.60
C TYR A 106 -8.51 -3.54 18.98
N LYS A 107 -7.65 -2.71 19.59
CA LYS A 107 -7.25 -2.89 21.00
C LYS A 107 -8.45 -3.00 21.92
N ARG A 108 -9.38 -2.04 21.85
CA ARG A 108 -10.60 -2.03 22.67
C ARG A 108 -11.44 -3.30 22.46
N TYR A 109 -11.55 -3.74 21.21
CA TYR A 109 -12.23 -4.98 20.88
C TYR A 109 -11.56 -6.20 21.53
N LEU A 110 -10.24 -6.36 21.38
CA LEU A 110 -9.49 -7.48 21.95
C LEU A 110 -9.57 -7.53 23.47
N ILE A 111 -9.50 -6.39 24.14
CA ILE A 111 -9.66 -6.30 25.59
C ILE A 111 -11.07 -6.70 26.02
N LYS A 112 -12.10 -6.21 25.32
CA LYS A 112 -13.50 -6.58 25.57
C LYS A 112 -13.75 -8.08 25.38
N GLN A 113 -13.03 -8.73 24.47
CA GLN A 113 -13.11 -10.18 24.25
C GLN A 113 -12.22 -10.98 25.21
N ASN A 114 -11.52 -10.34 26.14
CA ASN A 114 -10.54 -10.96 27.03
C ASN A 114 -9.39 -11.70 26.30
N ILE A 115 -9.06 -11.29 25.09
CA ILE A 115 -7.93 -11.81 24.30
C ILE A 115 -6.65 -11.07 24.65
N LEU A 116 -6.75 -9.78 24.95
CA LEU A 116 -5.65 -8.90 25.31
C LEU A 116 -5.94 -8.22 26.66
N SER A 117 -4.94 -8.04 27.49
CA SER A 117 -5.01 -7.20 28.68
C SER A 117 -4.23 -5.90 28.47
N GLU A 118 -4.56 -4.85 29.23
CA GLU A 118 -3.80 -3.59 29.21
C GLU A 118 -2.30 -3.81 29.52
N ALA A 119 -1.98 -4.72 30.42
CA ALA A 119 -0.60 -5.04 30.76
C ALA A 119 0.17 -5.69 29.59
N GLN A 120 -0.49 -6.53 28.80
CA GLN A 120 0.10 -7.13 27.60
C GLN A 120 0.28 -6.08 26.48
N ASP A 121 -0.70 -5.20 26.28
CA ASP A 121 -0.58 -4.09 25.32
C ASP A 121 0.63 -3.19 25.65
N GLU A 122 0.77 -2.82 26.92
CA GLU A 122 1.87 -1.98 27.37
C GLU A 122 3.22 -2.69 27.24
N ALA A 123 3.28 -3.99 27.55
CA ALA A 123 4.47 -4.79 27.37
C ALA A 123 4.90 -4.86 25.88
N MET A 124 3.97 -5.11 24.96
CA MET A 124 4.24 -5.10 23.51
C MET A 124 4.75 -3.74 23.02
N LYS A 125 4.15 -2.64 23.46
CA LYS A 125 4.59 -1.30 23.10
C LYS A 125 6.03 -1.03 23.56
N ASN A 126 6.36 -1.44 24.76
CA ASN A 126 7.71 -1.27 25.30
C ASN A 126 8.74 -2.14 24.57
N GLU A 127 8.37 -3.37 24.20
CA GLU A 127 9.21 -4.26 23.40
C GLU A 127 9.48 -3.68 22.00
N ILE A 128 8.43 -3.26 21.29
CA ILE A 128 8.54 -2.64 19.97
C ILE A 128 9.40 -1.36 20.04
N LYS A 129 9.17 -0.53 21.05
CA LYS A 129 9.98 0.69 21.23
C LYS A 129 11.45 0.36 21.44
N LYS A 130 11.73 -0.62 22.28
CA LYS A 130 13.12 -1.06 22.52
C LYS A 130 13.76 -1.59 21.24
N GLU A 131 13.05 -2.39 20.45
CA GLU A 131 13.55 -2.90 19.18
C GLU A 131 13.87 -1.77 18.19
N ILE A 132 13.01 -0.76 18.10
CA ILE A 132 13.26 0.43 17.27
C ILE A 132 14.50 1.17 17.74
N ASP A 133 14.62 1.42 19.04
CA ASP A 133 15.75 2.14 19.63
C ASP A 133 17.07 1.36 19.41
N ASP A 134 17.07 0.05 19.57
CA ASP A 134 18.22 -0.82 19.34
C ASP A 134 18.65 -0.79 17.84
N HIS A 135 17.71 -0.84 16.90
CA HIS A 135 18.00 -0.77 15.48
C HIS A 135 18.48 0.60 15.04
N LEU A 136 17.95 1.67 15.60
CA LEU A 136 18.45 3.03 15.36
C LEU A 136 19.89 3.17 15.84
N LEU A 137 20.22 2.64 17.02
CA LEU A 137 21.60 2.65 17.52
C LEU A 137 22.52 1.85 16.59
N MET A 138 22.09 0.68 16.13
CA MET A 138 22.83 -0.18 15.21
C MET A 138 23.11 0.56 13.90
N SER A 139 22.09 1.17 13.29
CA SER A 139 22.21 1.96 12.06
C SER A 139 23.20 3.13 12.21
N ASN A 140 23.20 3.79 13.35
CA ASN A 140 24.13 4.89 13.61
C ASN A 140 25.59 4.44 13.85
N THR A 141 25.81 3.16 14.15
CA THR A 141 27.13 2.57 14.39
C THR A 141 27.68 1.76 13.22
N GLU A 142 26.85 1.50 12.22
CA GLU A 142 27.28 0.82 10.99
C GLU A 142 28.28 1.64 10.19
N ALA A 143 29.17 0.95 9.47
CA ALA A 143 30.10 1.60 8.58
C ALA A 143 29.36 2.29 7.42
N GLU A 144 29.88 3.43 7.00
CA GLU A 144 29.35 4.15 5.84
C GLU A 144 29.34 3.22 4.61
N ILE A 145 28.19 3.13 3.95
CA ILE A 145 28.04 2.35 2.72
C ILE A 145 28.86 3.03 1.63
N LYS A 146 29.81 2.31 1.06
CA LYS A 146 30.62 2.76 -0.08
C LYS A 146 30.32 1.86 -1.27
N ALA A 147 29.48 2.36 -2.15
CA ALA A 147 29.25 1.71 -3.44
C ALA A 147 30.34 2.12 -4.43
N THR A 148 30.74 1.20 -5.31
CA THR A 148 31.57 1.50 -6.47
C THR A 148 30.66 1.79 -7.67
N TYR A 149 31.16 2.56 -8.64
CA TYR A 149 30.43 2.82 -9.89
C TYR A 149 30.03 1.53 -10.62
N GLU A 150 30.87 0.51 -10.56
CA GLU A 150 30.61 -0.79 -11.16
C GLU A 150 29.48 -1.55 -10.45
N GLU A 151 29.46 -1.55 -9.12
CA GLU A 151 28.37 -2.14 -8.35
C GLU A 151 27.05 -1.45 -8.65
N GLU A 152 27.00 -0.11 -8.63
CA GLU A 152 25.79 0.65 -8.92
C GLU A 152 25.24 0.37 -10.33
N LEU A 153 26.11 0.27 -11.35
CA LEU A 153 25.68 -0.07 -12.70
C LEU A 153 25.13 -1.50 -12.81
N ASN A 154 25.77 -2.45 -12.12
CA ASN A 154 25.34 -3.84 -12.16
C ASN A 154 24.03 -4.08 -11.40
N ASP A 155 23.74 -3.26 -10.41
CA ASP A 155 22.50 -3.36 -9.63
C ASP A 155 21.27 -2.75 -10.32
N VAL A 156 21.46 -1.95 -11.40
CA VAL A 156 20.35 -1.36 -12.16
C VAL A 156 19.60 -2.42 -12.96
N TYR A 157 20.31 -3.39 -13.54
CA TYR A 157 19.71 -4.43 -14.37
C TYR A 157 20.22 -5.81 -13.95
N LYS A 158 19.31 -6.79 -13.93
CA LYS A 158 19.72 -8.18 -13.79
C LYS A 158 20.62 -8.55 -14.98
N PRO A 159 21.80 -9.13 -14.75
CA PRO A 159 22.64 -9.66 -15.83
C PRO A 159 21.81 -10.63 -16.70
N TYR A 160 21.83 -10.39 -17.98
CA TYR A 160 21.12 -11.20 -18.97
C TYR A 160 22.05 -11.54 -20.11
N ASP A 161 22.26 -12.83 -20.31
CA ASP A 161 23.01 -13.34 -21.46
C ASP A 161 22.10 -13.37 -22.68
N PHE A 162 22.37 -12.53 -23.65
CA PHE A 162 21.69 -12.53 -24.94
C PHE A 162 22.09 -13.75 -25.74
N GLU A 163 21.14 -14.64 -25.99
CA GLU A 163 21.32 -15.65 -27.02
C GLU A 163 21.15 -14.98 -28.40
N GLU A 164 22.21 -14.96 -29.18
CA GLU A 164 22.17 -14.43 -30.53
C GLU A 164 21.39 -15.40 -31.42
N VAL A 165 20.13 -15.11 -31.68
CA VAL A 165 19.26 -15.89 -32.57
C VAL A 165 19.57 -15.45 -33.99
N LYS A 166 20.25 -16.30 -34.78
CA LYS A 166 20.48 -16.05 -36.19
C LYS A 166 19.18 -16.15 -36.97
N PRO A 167 19.00 -15.35 -38.04
CA PRO A 167 17.86 -15.48 -38.93
C PRO A 167 17.73 -16.91 -39.45
N SER A 168 16.51 -17.44 -39.45
CA SER A 168 16.23 -18.81 -39.91
C SER A 168 16.06 -18.93 -41.43
N GLY A 169 16.22 -17.85 -42.18
CA GLY A 169 16.04 -17.76 -43.62
C GLY A 169 17.01 -16.81 -44.29
N GLU A 170 16.91 -16.71 -45.60
CA GLU A 170 17.66 -15.72 -46.38
C GLU A 170 17.19 -14.32 -46.02
N VAL A 171 18.17 -13.39 -45.91
CA VAL A 171 17.88 -11.97 -45.62
C VAL A 171 17.45 -11.32 -46.92
N GLU A 172 16.22 -10.87 -47.03
CA GLU A 172 15.75 -10.06 -48.14
C GLU A 172 15.83 -8.56 -47.76
N ASP A 173 16.40 -7.79 -48.67
CA ASP A 173 16.41 -6.32 -48.55
C ASP A 173 15.06 -5.79 -49.02
N ILE A 174 14.13 -5.62 -48.04
CA ILE A 174 12.83 -4.99 -48.30
C ILE A 174 12.77 -3.60 -47.64
N ARG A 175 12.00 -2.69 -48.23
CA ARG A 175 11.73 -1.43 -47.57
C ARG A 175 10.76 -1.66 -46.44
N PHE A 176 10.90 -0.91 -45.37
CA PHE A 176 10.00 -1.00 -44.20
C PHE A 176 8.50 -0.75 -44.52
N ILE A 177 8.23 -0.14 -45.66
CA ILE A 177 6.87 0.21 -46.11
C ILE A 177 6.38 -0.62 -47.30
N ASP A 178 7.12 -1.58 -47.74
CA ASP A 178 6.72 -2.58 -48.73
C ASP A 178 6.23 -3.83 -48.00
#